data_df3aaead3bad7840c81545936e679e89
#
_entry.id   df3aaead3bad7840c81545936e679e89
#
_cell.length_a   1.000
_cell.length_b   1.000
_cell.length_c   1.000
_cell.angle_alpha   90.00
_cell.angle_beta   90.00
_cell.angle_gamma   90.00
#
_symmetry.space_group_name_H-M   'P 1'
#
loop_
_entity.id
_entity.type
_entity.pdbx_description
1 polymer ?
#
loop_
_entity_poly.entity_id
_entity_poly.type
_entity_poly.pdbx_seq_one_letter_code
_entity_poly.pdbx_strand_id
1 'polypeptide(L)'
;AILFYFTLLLAVGATAQPHYYELRPDIPPVYNYNSDSLYKKLTGLKDIELSEKVQMDYAASLAYYHERMLHSGYIYFEWSELEDYVNSLVKKIATSIQSEKEFKVYLVRSEDVNASAQDNGIIYIYIGLLAEIKDEAALISVLAHEISHAIHSDTKKNFIAYSRQSKR
;
A
#
# COMPACT_ATOMS: atom_id res chain seq x y z
N ALA A 1 25.41 -32.52 -22.11
CA ALA A 1 25.16 -31.25 -22.84
C ALA A 1 23.92 -30.52 -22.30
N ILE A 2 22.88 -31.26 -21.91
CA ILE A 2 21.61 -30.67 -21.42
C ILE A 2 21.76 -30.02 -20.01
N LEU A 3 22.63 -30.57 -19.17
CA LEU A 3 22.88 -30.05 -17.82
C LEU A 3 23.58 -28.68 -17.82
N PHE A 4 24.42 -28.41 -18.83
CA PHE A 4 25.15 -27.15 -18.95
C PHE A 4 24.27 -25.97 -19.37
N TYR A 5 23.21 -26.25 -20.16
CA TYR A 5 22.23 -25.24 -20.57
C TYR A 5 21.30 -24.82 -19.41
N PHE A 6 20.97 -25.76 -18.51
CA PHE A 6 20.10 -25.49 -17.38
C PHE A 6 20.78 -24.61 -16.31
N THR A 7 22.10 -24.85 -16.08
CA THR A 7 22.89 -24.02 -15.15
C THR A 7 23.12 -22.60 -15.68
N LEU A 8 23.25 -22.44 -17.01
CA LEU A 8 23.40 -21.12 -17.61
C LEU A 8 22.10 -20.28 -17.54
N LEU A 9 20.93 -20.93 -17.72
CA LEU A 9 19.63 -20.26 -17.59
C LEU A 9 19.35 -19.80 -16.14
N LEU A 10 19.75 -20.59 -15.13
CA LEU A 10 19.62 -20.21 -13.73
C LEU A 10 20.56 -19.04 -13.35
N ALA A 11 21.76 -18.98 -13.94
CA ALA A 11 22.69 -17.87 -13.69
C ALA A 11 22.22 -16.56 -14.32
N VAL A 12 21.59 -16.61 -15.51
CA VAL A 12 21.02 -15.42 -16.17
C VAL A 12 19.77 -14.93 -15.42
N GLY A 13 18.95 -15.85 -14.88
CA GLY A 13 17.77 -15.49 -14.08
C GLY A 13 18.12 -14.84 -12.74
N ALA A 14 19.27 -15.17 -12.14
CA ALA A 14 19.70 -14.61 -10.86
C ALA A 14 20.30 -13.20 -10.98
N THR A 15 20.76 -12.79 -12.17
CA THR A 15 21.35 -11.47 -12.40
C THR A 15 20.39 -10.44 -12.98
N ALA A 16 19.17 -10.84 -13.31
CA ALA A 16 18.20 -10.00 -14.00
C ALA A 16 17.09 -9.44 -13.08
N GLN A 17 17.23 -9.53 -11.76
CA GLN A 17 16.41 -8.70 -10.88
C GLN A 17 17.01 -7.29 -10.86
N PRO A 18 16.41 -6.31 -11.55
CA PRO A 18 16.88 -4.94 -11.40
C PRO A 18 16.74 -4.59 -9.92
N HIS A 19 17.80 -4.04 -9.34
CA HIS A 19 17.71 -3.38 -8.04
C HIS A 19 16.81 -2.14 -8.24
N TYR A 20 15.49 -2.31 -8.11
CA TYR A 20 14.52 -1.22 -8.22
C TYR A 20 14.84 -0.06 -7.27
N TYR A 21 15.60 -0.31 -6.21
CA TYR A 21 16.09 0.70 -5.28
C TYR A 21 17.02 1.75 -5.91
N GLU A 22 17.66 1.42 -7.04
CA GLU A 22 18.57 2.34 -7.73
C GLU A 22 17.90 3.14 -8.84
N LEU A 23 16.65 2.80 -9.21
CA LEU A 23 15.98 3.38 -10.36
C LEU A 23 15.30 4.73 -10.10
N ARG A 24 15.13 5.11 -8.83
CA ARG A 24 14.48 6.38 -8.47
C ARG A 24 15.11 7.03 -7.25
N PRO A 25 16.15 7.85 -7.45
CA PRO A 25 16.76 8.60 -6.36
C PRO A 25 15.82 9.70 -5.80
N ASP A 26 14.91 10.23 -6.61
CA ASP A 26 14.09 11.40 -6.25
C ASP A 26 12.59 11.06 -6.26
N ILE A 27 11.97 11.14 -5.08
CA ILE A 27 10.51 11.09 -4.95
C ILE A 27 9.97 12.48 -5.28
N PRO A 28 9.03 12.62 -6.25
CA PRO A 28 8.43 13.91 -6.54
C PRO A 28 7.84 14.54 -5.27
N PRO A 29 7.99 15.87 -5.06
CA PRO A 29 7.55 16.52 -3.83
C PRO A 29 6.08 16.31 -3.46
N VAL A 30 5.20 16.13 -4.46
CA VAL A 30 3.78 15.83 -4.28
C VAL A 30 3.52 14.50 -3.57
N TYR A 31 4.48 13.56 -3.65
CA TYR A 31 4.44 12.26 -2.98
C TYR A 31 5.27 12.25 -1.70
N ASN A 32 5.93 13.38 -1.37
CA ASN A 32 6.78 13.47 -0.19
C ASN A 32 5.89 13.43 1.05
N TYR A 33 5.78 12.25 1.61
CA TYR A 33 4.95 11.98 2.76
C TYR A 33 5.74 12.31 4.02
N ASN A 34 5.23 13.24 4.82
CA ASN A 34 5.84 13.52 6.11
C ASN A 34 5.41 12.40 7.09
N SER A 35 6.33 11.50 7.39
CA SER A 35 6.14 10.41 8.37
C SER A 35 5.65 10.91 9.72
N ASP A 36 6.09 12.12 10.14
CA ASP A 36 5.65 12.74 11.38
C ASP A 36 4.18 13.17 11.37
N SER A 37 3.67 13.60 10.20
CA SER A 37 2.25 13.95 10.07
C SER A 37 1.37 12.68 10.08
N LEU A 38 1.85 11.58 9.49
CA LEU A 38 1.19 10.28 9.57
C LEU A 38 1.15 9.77 11.00
N TYR A 39 2.28 9.81 11.66
CA TYR A 39 2.42 9.43 13.06
C TYR A 39 1.44 10.23 13.95
N LYS A 40 1.37 11.56 13.79
CA LYS A 40 0.42 12.42 14.51
C LYS A 40 -1.04 12.06 14.19
N LYS A 41 -1.35 11.78 12.94
CA LYS A 41 -2.70 11.38 12.51
C LYS A 41 -3.12 10.04 13.11
N LEU A 42 -2.19 9.09 13.22
CA LEU A 42 -2.41 7.75 13.78
C LEU A 42 -2.43 7.74 15.32
N THR A 43 -1.61 8.56 15.97
CA THR A 43 -1.62 8.71 17.44
C THR A 43 -2.85 9.47 17.94
N GLY A 44 -3.52 10.24 17.07
CA GLY A 44 -4.84 10.84 17.37
C GLY A 44 -5.96 9.83 17.46
N LEU A 45 -5.80 8.61 16.92
CA LEU A 45 -6.74 7.50 17.03
C LEU A 45 -6.53 6.79 18.38
N LYS A 46 -6.99 7.40 19.46
CA LYS A 46 -6.94 6.81 20.80
C LYS A 46 -7.76 5.52 20.84
N ASP A 47 -7.07 4.41 20.85
CA ASP A 47 -7.66 3.11 21.14
C ASP A 47 -7.50 2.83 22.63
N ILE A 48 -8.61 2.85 23.34
CA ILE A 48 -8.66 2.71 24.80
C ILE A 48 -8.18 1.31 25.25
N GLU A 49 -8.21 0.33 24.37
CA GLU A 49 -7.84 -1.06 24.69
C GLU A 49 -6.35 -1.39 24.51
N LEU A 50 -5.59 -0.49 23.88
CA LEU A 50 -4.18 -0.73 23.57
C LEU A 50 -3.26 0.16 24.40
N SER A 51 -2.16 -0.41 24.87
CA SER A 51 -1.09 0.40 25.47
C SER A 51 -0.52 1.39 24.47
N GLU A 52 -0.12 2.56 24.93
CA GLU A 52 0.48 3.61 24.11
C GLU A 52 1.65 3.08 23.27
N LYS A 53 2.49 2.22 23.85
CA LYS A 53 3.61 1.58 23.15
C LYS A 53 3.13 0.78 21.92
N VAL A 54 2.09 -0.03 22.04
CA VAL A 54 1.57 -0.84 20.93
C VAL A 54 0.99 0.06 19.85
N GLN A 55 0.32 1.15 20.22
CA GLN A 55 -0.18 2.14 19.27
C GLN A 55 0.97 2.82 18.51
N MET A 56 2.04 3.19 19.21
CA MET A 56 3.24 3.78 18.60
C MET A 56 3.94 2.79 17.65
N ASP A 57 4.15 1.56 18.08
CA ASP A 57 4.79 0.52 17.26
C ASP A 57 3.97 0.26 15.98
N TYR A 58 2.65 0.26 16.08
CA TYR A 58 1.76 0.11 14.94
C TYR A 58 1.86 1.29 13.97
N ALA A 59 1.76 2.52 14.48
CA ALA A 59 1.89 3.73 13.67
C ALA A 59 3.25 3.78 12.94
N ALA A 60 4.33 3.45 13.66
CA ALA A 60 5.66 3.38 13.08
C ALA A 60 5.76 2.31 11.97
N SER A 61 5.11 1.15 12.15
CA SER A 61 5.10 0.09 11.14
C SER A 61 4.41 0.52 9.85
N LEU A 62 3.29 1.24 9.92
CA LEU A 62 2.59 1.76 8.74
C LEU A 62 3.41 2.84 8.03
N ALA A 63 4.01 3.76 8.79
CA ALA A 63 4.87 4.80 8.23
C ALA A 63 6.09 4.19 7.52
N TYR A 64 6.75 3.23 8.15
CA TYR A 64 7.90 2.52 7.57
C TYR A 64 7.53 1.75 6.30
N TYR A 65 6.38 1.08 6.30
CA TYR A 65 5.91 0.38 5.10
C TYR A 65 5.68 1.34 3.94
N HIS A 66 5.00 2.46 4.19
CA HIS A 66 4.72 3.46 3.16
C HIS A 66 6.01 4.10 2.62
N GLU A 67 6.94 4.47 3.50
CA GLU A 67 8.24 5.01 3.12
C GLU A 67 9.01 4.01 2.23
N ARG A 68 9.04 2.74 2.61
CA ARG A 68 9.64 1.69 1.78
C ARG A 68 8.97 1.58 0.41
N MET A 69 7.65 1.65 0.34
CA MET A 69 6.94 1.61 -0.94
C MET A 69 7.34 2.79 -1.83
N LEU A 70 7.44 4.00 -1.29
CA LEU A 70 7.85 5.18 -2.05
C LEU A 70 9.28 5.05 -2.59
N HIS A 71 10.21 4.54 -1.78
CA HIS A 71 11.64 4.42 -2.15
C HIS A 71 11.97 3.14 -2.93
N SER A 72 11.06 2.19 -3.02
CA SER A 72 11.32 0.89 -3.67
C SER A 72 11.32 0.92 -5.20
N GLY A 73 10.86 2.02 -5.82
CA GLY A 73 10.60 2.09 -7.26
C GLY A 73 9.33 1.35 -7.69
N TYR A 74 8.56 0.79 -6.74
CA TYR A 74 7.28 0.13 -7.05
C TYR A 74 6.14 1.11 -7.28
N ILE A 75 6.22 2.33 -6.77
CA ILE A 75 5.17 3.33 -7.00
C ILE A 75 5.33 3.97 -8.38
N TYR A 76 4.23 4.06 -9.13
CA TYR A 76 4.16 4.86 -10.34
C TYR A 76 3.97 6.33 -9.98
N PHE A 77 4.90 7.18 -10.41
CA PHE A 77 4.79 8.63 -10.26
C PHE A 77 4.40 9.33 -11.56
N GLU A 78 4.41 8.61 -12.69
CA GLU A 78 4.18 9.20 -14.02
C GLU A 78 2.72 9.12 -14.49
N TRP A 79 1.90 8.30 -13.88
CA TRP A 79 0.52 8.09 -14.31
C TRP A 79 -0.48 8.91 -13.49
N SER A 80 -0.23 10.22 -13.42
CA SER A 80 -1.04 11.14 -12.64
C SER A 80 -2.52 11.12 -13.03
N GLU A 81 -2.85 11.06 -14.33
CA GLU A 81 -4.24 11.02 -14.80
C GLU A 81 -4.98 9.77 -14.31
N LEU A 82 -4.35 8.59 -14.37
CA LEU A 82 -4.95 7.35 -13.88
C LEU A 82 -5.08 7.38 -12.36
N GLU A 83 -4.05 7.86 -11.66
CA GLU A 83 -4.07 8.01 -10.21
C GLU A 83 -5.18 8.99 -9.78
N ASP A 84 -5.31 10.13 -10.44
CA ASP A 84 -6.34 11.14 -10.17
C ASP A 84 -7.73 10.59 -10.42
N TYR A 85 -7.91 9.83 -11.51
CA TYR A 85 -9.18 9.16 -11.79
C TYR A 85 -9.56 8.19 -10.67
N VAL A 86 -8.66 7.28 -10.27
CA VAL A 86 -8.94 6.32 -9.20
C VAL A 86 -9.18 7.02 -7.86
N ASN A 87 -8.39 8.06 -7.53
CA ASN A 87 -8.62 8.88 -6.34
C ASN A 87 -9.98 9.58 -6.37
N SER A 88 -10.48 9.99 -7.57
CA SER A 88 -11.81 10.57 -7.70
C SER A 88 -12.92 9.59 -7.37
N LEU A 89 -12.77 8.32 -7.76
CA LEU A 89 -13.71 7.23 -7.41
C LEU A 89 -13.71 6.97 -5.90
N VAL A 90 -12.53 6.87 -5.30
CA VAL A 90 -12.36 6.70 -3.85
C VAL A 90 -13.03 7.83 -3.08
N LYS A 91 -12.86 9.07 -3.53
CA LYS A 91 -13.51 10.24 -2.93
C LYS A 91 -15.04 10.15 -3.03
N LYS A 92 -15.59 9.71 -4.17
CA LYS A 92 -17.04 9.50 -4.34
C LYS A 92 -17.55 8.43 -3.36
N ILE A 93 -16.85 7.31 -3.23
CA ILE A 93 -17.21 6.23 -2.29
C ILE A 93 -17.18 6.77 -0.85
N ALA A 94 -16.08 7.38 -0.42
CA ALA A 94 -15.91 7.93 0.93
C ALA A 94 -17.01 8.95 1.27
N THR A 95 -17.37 9.81 0.32
CA THR A 95 -18.47 10.77 0.49
C THR A 95 -19.81 10.06 0.63
N SER A 96 -20.08 9.03 -0.17
CA SER A 96 -21.36 8.29 -0.13
C SER A 96 -21.61 7.59 1.20
N ILE A 97 -20.55 7.16 1.86
CA ILE A 97 -20.63 6.52 3.20
C ILE A 97 -20.38 7.49 4.34
N GLN A 98 -20.29 8.79 4.06
CA GLN A 98 -20.05 9.85 5.05
C GLN A 98 -18.79 9.61 5.89
N SER A 99 -17.72 9.08 5.29
CA SER A 99 -16.46 8.82 5.97
C SER A 99 -15.72 10.12 6.26
N GLU A 100 -15.33 10.33 7.52
CA GLU A 100 -14.41 11.40 7.91
C GLU A 100 -12.95 11.07 7.59
N LYS A 101 -12.65 9.80 7.27
CA LYS A 101 -11.29 9.36 6.93
C LYS A 101 -10.95 9.79 5.52
N GLU A 102 -9.79 10.40 5.36
CA GLU A 102 -9.21 10.70 4.06
C GLU A 102 -8.53 9.45 3.49
N PHE A 103 -8.69 9.25 2.19
CA PHE A 103 -8.06 8.15 1.46
C PHE A 103 -7.18 8.69 0.34
N LYS A 104 -6.05 8.02 0.12
CA LYS A 104 -5.14 8.30 -1.00
C LYS A 104 -4.71 6.99 -1.64
N VAL A 105 -4.90 6.90 -2.97
CA VAL A 105 -4.46 5.76 -3.76
C VAL A 105 -3.05 5.98 -4.30
N TYR A 106 -2.27 4.92 -4.30
CA TYR A 106 -0.99 4.81 -5.00
C TYR A 106 -1.02 3.62 -5.94
N LEU A 107 -0.55 3.82 -7.17
CA LEU A 107 -0.44 2.77 -8.17
C LEU A 107 0.87 2.02 -8.01
N VAL A 108 0.80 0.70 -7.91
CA VAL A 108 1.96 -0.18 -7.68
C VAL A 108 2.36 -0.89 -8.96
N ARG A 109 3.63 -0.79 -9.30
CA ARG A 109 4.27 -1.43 -10.44
C ARG A 109 4.50 -2.91 -10.16
N SER A 110 3.44 -3.70 -10.29
CA SER A 110 3.48 -5.15 -10.16
C SER A 110 2.38 -5.76 -11.04
N GLU A 111 2.65 -6.94 -11.58
CA GLU A 111 1.70 -7.74 -12.34
C GLU A 111 0.71 -8.52 -11.47
N ASP A 112 0.89 -8.47 -10.14
CA ASP A 112 -0.01 -9.14 -9.21
C ASP A 112 -1.43 -8.57 -9.31
N VAL A 113 -2.42 -9.44 -9.29
CA VAL A 113 -3.85 -9.08 -9.22
C VAL A 113 -4.21 -8.82 -7.77
N ASN A 114 -3.88 -7.62 -7.28
CA ASN A 114 -4.02 -7.31 -5.85
C ASN A 114 -4.35 -5.83 -5.61
N ALA A 115 -4.99 -5.57 -4.47
CA ALA A 115 -5.11 -4.26 -3.85
C ALA A 115 -4.96 -4.42 -2.33
N SER A 116 -4.62 -3.34 -1.63
CA SER A 116 -4.57 -3.36 -0.17
C SER A 116 -4.77 -1.97 0.41
N ALA A 117 -5.49 -1.88 1.52
CA ALA A 117 -5.68 -0.64 2.26
C ALA A 117 -5.04 -0.71 3.64
N GLN A 118 -4.50 0.42 4.06
CA GLN A 118 -3.99 0.62 5.42
C GLN A 118 -4.98 1.46 6.23
N ASP A 119 -4.96 1.31 7.54
CA ASP A 119 -5.86 2.04 8.46
C ASP A 119 -5.65 3.56 8.43
N ASN A 120 -4.50 4.02 7.94
CA ASN A 120 -4.21 5.44 7.72
C ASN A 120 -4.88 6.04 6.47
N GLY A 121 -5.64 5.21 5.71
CA GLY A 121 -6.32 5.62 4.50
C GLY A 121 -5.48 5.49 3.22
N ILE A 122 -4.26 4.97 3.30
CA ILE A 122 -3.46 4.68 2.10
C ILE A 122 -3.97 3.39 1.46
N ILE A 123 -4.23 3.46 0.16
CA ILE A 123 -4.67 2.32 -0.67
C ILE A 123 -3.62 2.10 -1.75
N TYR A 124 -3.11 0.88 -1.85
CA TYR A 124 -2.23 0.45 -2.93
C TYR A 124 -3.02 -0.37 -3.94
N ILE A 125 -2.94 0.00 -5.22
CA ILE A 125 -3.57 -0.72 -6.33
C ILE A 125 -2.48 -1.16 -7.29
N TYR A 126 -2.43 -2.45 -7.52
CA TYR A 126 -1.45 -3.10 -8.37
C TYR A 126 -1.92 -3.02 -9.83
N ILE A 127 -0.97 -2.77 -10.74
CA ILE A 127 -1.30 -2.61 -12.17
C ILE A 127 -1.89 -3.90 -12.73
N GLY A 128 -1.44 -5.08 -12.27
CA GLY A 128 -2.04 -6.35 -12.65
C GLY A 128 -3.53 -6.43 -12.36
N LEU A 129 -3.99 -5.89 -11.23
CA LEU A 129 -5.43 -5.81 -10.92
C LEU A 129 -6.16 -4.90 -11.92
N LEU A 130 -5.62 -3.72 -12.24
CA LEU A 130 -6.24 -2.81 -13.18
C LEU A 130 -6.31 -3.40 -14.60
N ALA A 131 -5.36 -4.24 -14.98
CA ALA A 131 -5.37 -4.94 -16.27
C ALA A 131 -6.47 -6.02 -16.36
N GLU A 132 -6.85 -6.62 -15.23
CA GLU A 132 -7.90 -7.66 -15.16
C GLU A 132 -9.32 -7.09 -14.95
N ILE A 133 -9.42 -5.87 -14.44
CA ILE A 133 -10.71 -5.21 -14.20
C ILE A 133 -11.39 -4.87 -15.54
N LYS A 134 -12.64 -5.31 -15.70
CA LYS A 134 -13.37 -5.21 -16.97
C LYS A 134 -14.10 -3.87 -17.16
N ASP A 135 -14.49 -3.25 -16.07
CA ASP A 135 -15.27 -2.01 -16.07
C ASP A 135 -15.15 -1.21 -14.76
N GLU A 136 -15.65 0.00 -14.78
CA GLU A 136 -15.64 0.91 -13.63
C GLU A 136 -16.40 0.33 -12.42
N ALA A 137 -17.48 -0.43 -12.64
CA ALA A 137 -18.26 -0.99 -11.55
C ALA A 137 -17.47 -2.05 -10.77
N ALA A 138 -16.68 -2.87 -11.47
CA ALA A 138 -15.77 -3.82 -10.86
C ALA A 138 -14.67 -3.09 -10.06
N LEU A 139 -14.10 -2.01 -10.60
CA LEU A 139 -13.12 -1.19 -9.90
C LEU A 139 -13.71 -0.57 -8.63
N ILE A 140 -14.90 0.02 -8.73
CA ILE A 140 -15.62 0.59 -7.57
C ILE A 140 -15.85 -0.47 -6.49
N SER A 141 -16.21 -1.69 -6.87
CA SER A 141 -16.41 -2.79 -5.93
C SER A 141 -15.14 -3.15 -5.16
N VAL A 142 -14.01 -3.22 -5.85
CA VAL A 142 -12.70 -3.45 -5.20
C VAL A 142 -12.34 -2.28 -4.28
N LEU A 143 -12.47 -1.04 -4.76
CA LEU A 143 -12.18 0.14 -3.94
C LEU A 143 -13.05 0.22 -2.69
N ALA A 144 -14.34 -0.09 -2.79
CA ALA A 144 -15.24 -0.12 -1.64
C ALA A 144 -14.85 -1.21 -0.64
N HIS A 145 -14.38 -2.36 -1.12
CA HIS A 145 -13.87 -3.45 -0.29
C HIS A 145 -12.63 -2.99 0.51
N GLU A 146 -11.64 -2.37 -0.16
CA GLU A 146 -10.43 -1.86 0.48
C GLU A 146 -10.74 -0.74 1.50
N ILE A 147 -11.63 0.18 1.14
CA ILE A 147 -12.09 1.24 2.05
C ILE A 147 -12.74 0.63 3.29
N SER A 148 -13.53 -0.45 3.14
CA SER A 148 -14.13 -1.16 4.27
C SER A 148 -13.06 -1.71 5.23
N HIS A 149 -11.98 -2.33 4.71
CA HIS A 149 -10.88 -2.81 5.54
C HIS A 149 -10.21 -1.69 6.34
N ALA A 150 -9.96 -0.54 5.70
CA ALA A 150 -9.36 0.61 6.35
C ALA A 150 -10.27 1.23 7.43
N ILE A 151 -11.59 1.24 7.22
CA ILE A 151 -12.56 1.75 8.19
C ILE A 151 -12.66 0.82 9.40
N HIS A 152 -12.68 -0.50 9.18
CA HIS A 152 -12.78 -1.49 10.25
C HIS A 152 -11.46 -1.75 10.97
N SER A 153 -10.37 -1.10 10.56
CA SER A 153 -9.03 -1.25 11.15
C SER A 153 -8.53 -2.70 11.17
N ASP A 154 -8.74 -3.42 10.07
CA ASP A 154 -8.40 -4.84 9.99
C ASP A 154 -6.89 -5.05 10.01
N THR A 155 -6.10 -4.14 9.43
CA THR A 155 -4.63 -4.16 9.50
C THR A 155 -4.13 -4.08 10.94
N LYS A 156 -4.75 -3.22 11.77
CA LYS A 156 -4.45 -3.08 13.19
C LYS A 156 -4.77 -4.35 13.97
N LYS A 157 -5.94 -4.96 13.73
CA LYS A 157 -6.33 -6.22 14.36
C LYS A 157 -5.31 -7.32 14.09
N ASN A 158 -4.86 -7.44 12.83
CA ASN A 158 -3.85 -8.41 12.41
C ASN A 158 -2.50 -8.14 13.09
N PHE A 159 -2.06 -6.88 13.15
CA PHE A 159 -0.83 -6.49 13.84
C PHE A 159 -0.84 -6.88 15.32
N ILE A 160 -1.95 -6.62 16.01
CA ILE A 160 -2.12 -6.96 17.44
C ILE A 160 -2.09 -8.48 17.63
N ALA A 161 -2.79 -9.23 16.79
CA ALA A 161 -2.80 -10.68 16.84
C ALA A 161 -1.38 -11.24 16.70
N TYR A 162 -0.62 -10.76 15.72
CA TYR A 162 0.77 -11.15 15.48
C TYR A 162 1.69 -10.78 16.66
N SER A 163 1.58 -9.55 17.18
CA SER A 163 2.40 -9.09 18.30
C SER A 163 2.16 -9.87 19.61
N ARG A 164 0.97 -10.46 19.78
CA ARG A 164 0.64 -11.35 20.92
C ARG A 164 1.25 -12.75 20.75
N GLN A 165 1.33 -13.24 19.51
CA GLN A 165 1.93 -14.56 19.23
C GLN A 165 3.45 -14.54 19.37
N SER A 166 4.12 -13.46 18.97
CA SER A 166 5.58 -13.35 19.04
C SER A 166 6.14 -13.20 20.46
N LYS A 167 5.28 -13.00 21.46
CA LYS A 167 5.64 -12.90 22.89
C LYS A 167 5.46 -14.21 23.68
N ARG A 168 5.01 -15.26 23.00
CA ARG A 168 4.88 -16.62 23.58
C ARG A 168 6.03 -17.51 23.16
#